data_8b3147a25c0c418eda0e5b84e79c5069
#
_entry.id   8b3147a25c0c418eda0e5b84e79c5069
#
_cell.length_a   1.000
_cell.length_b   1.000
_cell.length_c   1.000
_cell.angle_alpha   90.00
_cell.angle_beta   90.00
_cell.angle_gamma   90.00
#
_symmetry.space_group_name_H-M   'P 1'
#
loop_
_entity.id
_entity.type
_entity.pdbx_description
1 polymer ?
#
loop_
_entity_poly.entity_id
_entity_poly.type
_entity_poly.pdbx_seq_one_letter_code
_entity_poly.pdbx_strand_id
1 'polypeptide(L)'
;MGASAYPSHYMTDSRALEIGQLIRDKYGGNVDADIREDLARLESGEPLSYVIGWVPFMGLAIRLDSHPLIPRPETEWWTEELVEHLKEKFGTREFRLLDLCAGSGAIGLSVLSKLSGARVSFGELVPEHADLIRLNLVENHLDESRADIRSGDLFAPFAGERFDIIVSNPPYVPNGRTLDTSVTLHEPASALYAGIDGLDLIRRIAAESKQHLLSPGELWIEADIDNVAETGLLLKQHGATDITMRTDLYGRPRLVVGYYA
;
A
#
# COMPACT_ATOMS: atom_id res chain seq x y z
N MET A 1 -6.05 -30.70 18.74
CA MET A 1 -6.86 -31.54 17.85
C MET A 1 -7.98 -30.68 17.30
N GLY A 2 -8.09 -30.56 15.99
CA GLY A 2 -9.16 -29.84 15.32
C GLY A 2 -8.66 -29.15 14.06
N ALA A 3 -8.05 -29.90 13.13
CA ALA A 3 -7.90 -29.42 11.76
C ALA A 3 -9.31 -29.33 11.16
N SER A 4 -9.76 -28.10 10.88
CA SER A 4 -10.97 -27.84 10.10
C SER A 4 -10.70 -28.26 8.66
N ALA A 5 -11.09 -29.49 8.32
CA ALA A 5 -11.08 -29.97 6.96
C ALA A 5 -12.24 -29.30 6.21
N TYR A 6 -11.95 -28.28 5.39
CA TYR A 6 -12.90 -27.83 4.38
C TYR A 6 -13.18 -28.98 3.41
N PRO A 7 -14.45 -29.19 2.99
CA PRO A 7 -14.80 -30.26 2.07
C PRO A 7 -14.03 -30.11 0.75
N SER A 8 -13.49 -31.18 0.22
CA SER A 8 -12.69 -31.26 -1.02
C SER A 8 -13.35 -30.63 -2.27
N HIS A 9 -14.66 -30.44 -2.28
CA HIS A 9 -15.41 -29.78 -3.35
C HIS A 9 -15.16 -28.26 -3.44
N TYR A 10 -14.98 -27.58 -2.28
CA TYR A 10 -14.69 -26.13 -2.27
C TYR A 10 -13.27 -25.84 -2.74
N MET A 11 -12.31 -26.73 -2.52
CA MET A 11 -10.93 -26.56 -3.02
C MET A 11 -10.84 -26.68 -4.55
N THR A 12 -11.66 -27.50 -5.19
CA THR A 12 -11.68 -27.65 -6.65
C THR A 12 -12.28 -26.42 -7.34
N ASP A 13 -13.31 -25.79 -6.76
CA ASP A 13 -13.94 -24.59 -7.31
C ASP A 13 -13.02 -23.37 -7.16
N SER A 14 -12.36 -23.18 -6.02
CA SER A 14 -11.39 -22.09 -5.81
C SER A 14 -10.22 -22.19 -6.78
N ARG A 15 -9.65 -23.37 -6.96
CA ARG A 15 -8.53 -23.59 -7.89
C ARG A 15 -8.90 -23.33 -9.34
N ALA A 16 -10.10 -23.74 -9.75
CA ALA A 16 -10.58 -23.46 -11.10
C ALA A 16 -10.76 -21.95 -11.36
N LEU A 17 -11.21 -21.20 -10.34
CA LEU A 17 -11.31 -19.75 -10.41
C LEU A 17 -9.93 -19.09 -10.52
N GLU A 18 -8.94 -19.52 -9.73
CA GLU A 18 -7.55 -19.02 -9.81
C GLU A 18 -6.94 -19.25 -11.20
N ILE A 19 -7.09 -20.45 -11.75
CA ILE A 19 -6.60 -20.77 -13.11
C ILE A 19 -7.34 -19.93 -14.16
N GLY A 20 -8.64 -19.75 -14.03
CA GLY A 20 -9.42 -18.89 -14.92
C GLY A 20 -8.95 -17.46 -14.87
N GLN A 21 -8.64 -16.94 -13.70
CA GLN A 21 -8.07 -15.61 -13.51
C GLN A 21 -6.66 -15.50 -14.10
N LEU A 22 -5.79 -16.47 -13.82
CA LEU A 22 -4.45 -16.54 -14.40
C LEU A 22 -4.48 -16.47 -15.95
N ILE A 23 -5.31 -17.31 -16.58
CA ILE A 23 -5.45 -17.33 -18.05
C ILE A 23 -5.94 -15.98 -18.55
N ARG A 24 -6.94 -15.41 -17.93
CA ARG A 24 -7.50 -14.11 -18.32
C ARG A 24 -6.48 -12.98 -18.19
N ASP A 25 -5.84 -12.86 -17.01
CA ASP A 25 -5.11 -11.66 -16.62
C ASP A 25 -3.64 -11.72 -17.05
N LYS A 26 -3.02 -12.91 -17.15
CA LYS A 26 -1.64 -13.07 -17.63
C LYS A 26 -1.56 -13.39 -19.12
N TYR A 27 -2.48 -14.20 -19.63
CA TYR A 27 -2.43 -14.73 -20.99
C TYR A 27 -3.51 -14.17 -21.92
N GLY A 28 -4.20 -13.10 -21.50
CA GLY A 28 -5.21 -12.41 -22.33
C GLY A 28 -6.39 -13.32 -22.74
N GLY A 29 -6.70 -14.36 -21.95
CA GLY A 29 -7.76 -15.32 -22.24
C GLY A 29 -7.34 -16.48 -23.15
N ASN A 30 -6.05 -16.60 -23.51
CA ASN A 30 -5.56 -17.72 -24.33
C ASN A 30 -5.57 -19.02 -23.52
N VAL A 31 -6.58 -19.85 -23.74
CA VAL A 31 -6.77 -21.15 -23.05
C VAL A 31 -5.74 -22.21 -23.47
N ASP A 32 -5.04 -22.02 -24.58
CA ASP A 32 -4.01 -22.93 -25.08
C ASP A 32 -2.60 -22.54 -24.60
N ALA A 33 -2.48 -21.52 -23.73
CA ALA A 33 -1.21 -21.10 -23.18
C ALA A 33 -0.57 -22.20 -22.31
N ASP A 34 0.75 -22.34 -22.38
CA ASP A 34 1.47 -23.23 -21.48
C ASP A 34 1.62 -22.59 -20.08
N ILE A 35 0.79 -23.05 -19.16
CA ILE A 35 0.73 -22.54 -17.77
C ILE A 35 1.39 -23.47 -16.75
N ARG A 36 2.17 -24.48 -17.18
CA ARG A 36 2.73 -25.51 -16.28
C ARG A 36 3.64 -24.92 -15.20
N GLU A 37 4.47 -23.96 -15.58
CA GLU A 37 5.35 -23.27 -14.63
C GLU A 37 4.54 -22.47 -13.60
N ASP A 38 3.54 -21.73 -14.04
CA ASP A 38 2.66 -20.96 -13.15
C ASP A 38 1.85 -21.85 -12.21
N LEU A 39 1.38 -23.00 -12.70
CA LEU A 39 0.72 -23.98 -11.84
C LEU A 39 1.64 -24.51 -10.74
N ALA A 40 2.92 -24.77 -11.04
CA ALA A 40 3.90 -25.20 -10.06
C ALA A 40 4.17 -24.10 -9.00
N ARG A 41 4.23 -22.84 -9.40
CA ARG A 41 4.34 -21.68 -8.50
C ARG A 41 3.12 -21.58 -7.56
N LEU A 42 1.91 -21.67 -8.12
CA LEU A 42 0.68 -21.69 -7.33
C LEU A 42 0.61 -22.90 -6.38
N GLU A 43 1.09 -24.06 -6.80
CA GLU A 43 1.14 -25.28 -5.97
C GLU A 43 2.15 -25.15 -4.81
N SER A 44 3.19 -24.34 -4.97
CA SER A 44 4.12 -23.99 -3.89
C SER A 44 3.54 -23.00 -2.87
N GLY A 45 2.32 -22.47 -3.10
CA GLY A 45 1.65 -21.50 -2.25
C GLY A 45 1.95 -20.05 -2.60
N GLU A 46 2.60 -19.80 -3.73
CA GLU A 46 2.86 -18.43 -4.18
C GLU A 46 1.55 -17.70 -4.50
N PRO A 47 1.34 -16.45 -4.02
CA PRO A 47 0.13 -15.68 -4.29
C PRO A 47 -0.13 -15.53 -5.79
N LEU A 48 -1.39 -15.69 -6.20
CA LEU A 48 -1.81 -15.59 -7.59
C LEU A 48 -1.36 -14.25 -8.23
N SER A 49 -1.39 -13.17 -7.48
CA SER A 49 -0.97 -11.84 -7.93
C SER A 49 0.50 -11.79 -8.36
N TYR A 50 1.40 -12.48 -7.63
CA TYR A 50 2.80 -12.59 -8.04
C TYR A 50 2.98 -13.50 -9.26
N VAL A 51 2.19 -14.56 -9.36
CA VAL A 51 2.21 -15.44 -10.54
C VAL A 51 1.72 -14.71 -11.79
N ILE A 52 0.66 -13.91 -11.67
CA ILE A 52 0.17 -13.03 -12.74
C ILE A 52 1.18 -11.92 -13.06
N GLY A 53 1.83 -11.35 -12.02
CA GLY A 53 2.82 -10.29 -12.12
C GLY A 53 2.28 -8.88 -11.91
N TRP A 54 0.97 -8.71 -11.71
CA TRP A 54 0.33 -7.43 -11.45
C TRP A 54 -1.03 -7.59 -10.74
N VAL A 55 -1.53 -6.48 -10.17
CA VAL A 55 -2.88 -6.39 -9.59
C VAL A 55 -3.58 -5.12 -10.05
N PRO A 56 -4.92 -5.13 -10.20
CA PRO A 56 -5.68 -3.90 -10.37
C PRO A 56 -5.70 -3.10 -9.06
N PHE A 57 -5.56 -1.77 -9.14
CA PHE A 57 -5.71 -0.86 -8.01
C PHE A 57 -6.16 0.51 -8.52
N MET A 58 -7.32 1.01 -8.10
CA MET A 58 -7.90 2.29 -8.53
C MET A 58 -8.00 2.49 -10.06
N GLY A 59 -8.10 1.38 -10.81
CA GLY A 59 -8.14 1.38 -12.28
C GLY A 59 -6.77 1.39 -12.96
N LEU A 60 -5.68 1.30 -12.19
CA LEU A 60 -4.31 1.10 -12.66
C LEU A 60 -3.95 -0.39 -12.67
N ALA A 61 -3.00 -0.78 -13.51
CA ALA A 61 -2.34 -2.08 -13.45
C ALA A 61 -1.02 -1.94 -12.68
N ILE A 62 -0.99 -2.38 -11.43
CA ILE A 62 0.18 -2.26 -10.56
C ILE A 62 1.04 -3.52 -10.66
N ARG A 63 2.20 -3.39 -11.30
CA ARG A 63 3.19 -4.46 -11.42
C ARG A 63 3.80 -4.82 -10.05
N LEU A 64 4.21 -6.08 -9.93
CA LEU A 64 4.73 -6.66 -8.70
C LEU A 64 6.10 -7.35 -8.89
N ASP A 65 6.85 -6.99 -9.93
CA ASP A 65 8.06 -7.71 -10.37
C ASP A 65 9.16 -7.80 -9.30
N SER A 66 9.27 -6.81 -8.40
CA SER A 66 10.23 -6.83 -7.29
C SER A 66 9.66 -7.45 -6.00
N HIS A 67 8.49 -8.05 -6.06
CA HIS A 67 7.78 -8.64 -4.91
C HIS A 67 7.59 -7.66 -3.72
N PRO A 68 7.03 -6.45 -3.94
CA PRO A 68 6.60 -5.60 -2.83
C PRO A 68 5.38 -6.21 -2.13
N LEU A 69 4.94 -5.62 -1.01
CA LEU A 69 3.62 -5.93 -0.45
C LEU A 69 2.56 -5.88 -1.56
N ILE A 70 1.76 -6.92 -1.70
CA ILE A 70 0.63 -6.92 -2.65
C ILE A 70 -0.40 -5.88 -2.17
N PRO A 71 -0.78 -4.88 -2.98
CA PRO A 71 -1.79 -3.90 -2.59
C PRO A 71 -3.10 -4.56 -2.13
N ARG A 72 -3.63 -4.10 -0.99
CA ARG A 72 -4.80 -4.71 -0.34
C ARG A 72 -6.09 -3.95 -0.69
N PRO A 73 -7.25 -4.64 -0.73
CA PRO A 73 -8.53 -3.99 -0.97
C PRO A 73 -8.87 -2.91 0.07
N GLU A 74 -8.45 -3.09 1.33
CA GLU A 74 -8.62 -2.10 2.39
C GLU A 74 -7.83 -0.83 2.09
N THR A 75 -6.60 -0.96 1.55
CA THR A 75 -5.77 0.18 1.13
C THR A 75 -6.39 0.89 -0.08
N GLU A 76 -6.91 0.13 -1.05
CA GLU A 76 -7.61 0.71 -2.21
C GLU A 76 -8.82 1.53 -1.76
N TRP A 77 -9.60 1.01 -0.82
CA TRP A 77 -10.79 1.67 -0.31
C TRP A 77 -10.48 3.04 0.34
N TRP A 78 -9.52 3.12 1.26
CA TRP A 78 -9.20 4.43 1.84
C TRP A 78 -8.42 5.35 0.89
N THR A 79 -7.73 4.81 -0.12
CA THR A 79 -7.13 5.60 -1.20
C THR A 79 -8.21 6.30 -2.04
N GLU A 80 -9.36 5.66 -2.27
CA GLU A 80 -10.51 6.29 -2.92
C GLU A 80 -11.03 7.46 -2.08
N GLU A 81 -11.22 7.27 -0.76
CA GLU A 81 -11.60 8.35 0.15
C GLU A 81 -10.58 9.51 0.16
N LEU A 82 -9.28 9.18 0.16
CA LEU A 82 -8.21 10.17 0.06
C LEU A 82 -8.34 11.00 -1.22
N VAL A 83 -8.51 10.35 -2.36
CA VAL A 83 -8.63 11.03 -3.66
C VAL A 83 -9.82 11.98 -3.68
N GLU A 84 -10.99 11.57 -3.20
CA GLU A 84 -12.17 12.45 -3.13
C GLU A 84 -11.95 13.61 -2.14
N HIS A 85 -11.35 13.37 -0.97
CA HIS A 85 -10.99 14.42 -0.03
C HIS A 85 -10.02 15.45 -0.65
N LEU A 86 -8.96 14.99 -1.32
CA LEU A 86 -7.98 15.87 -1.98
C LEU A 86 -8.60 16.66 -3.13
N LYS A 87 -9.50 16.07 -3.88
CA LYS A 87 -10.25 16.73 -4.94
C LYS A 87 -11.13 17.86 -4.40
N GLU A 88 -11.81 17.64 -3.28
CA GLU A 88 -12.59 18.67 -2.58
C GLU A 88 -11.68 19.78 -2.03
N LYS A 89 -10.57 19.41 -1.40
CA LYS A 89 -9.64 20.34 -0.74
C LYS A 89 -8.87 21.21 -1.72
N PHE A 90 -8.35 20.64 -2.80
CA PHE A 90 -7.45 21.32 -3.72
C PHE A 90 -8.07 21.63 -5.09
N GLY A 91 -9.06 20.87 -5.54
CA GLY A 91 -9.61 21.02 -6.90
C GLY A 91 -8.52 20.77 -7.94
N THR A 92 -8.26 21.79 -8.77
CA THR A 92 -7.19 21.75 -9.78
C THR A 92 -5.90 22.46 -9.35
N ARG A 93 -5.83 22.98 -8.10
CA ARG A 93 -4.63 23.65 -7.58
C ARG A 93 -3.51 22.64 -7.38
N GLU A 94 -2.27 23.07 -7.62
CA GLU A 94 -1.10 22.25 -7.29
C GLU A 94 -1.00 22.01 -5.78
N PHE A 95 -0.60 20.79 -5.41
CA PHE A 95 -0.27 20.39 -4.06
C PHE A 95 0.80 19.29 -4.08
N ARG A 96 1.52 19.16 -2.97
CA ARG A 96 2.59 18.19 -2.80
C ARG A 96 2.15 17.08 -1.86
N LEU A 97 2.23 15.83 -2.33
CA LEU A 97 1.97 14.63 -1.53
C LEU A 97 3.26 13.80 -1.40
N LEU A 98 3.51 13.27 -0.21
CA LEU A 98 4.52 12.25 0.02
C LEU A 98 3.84 10.90 0.31
N ASP A 99 4.10 9.91 -0.53
CA ASP A 99 3.75 8.50 -0.30
C ASP A 99 4.96 7.82 0.35
N LEU A 100 4.86 7.54 1.66
CA LEU A 100 5.95 7.04 2.50
C LEU A 100 5.75 5.54 2.76
N CYS A 101 6.81 4.75 2.64
CA CYS A 101 6.75 3.28 2.57
C CYS A 101 5.94 2.85 1.33
N ALA A 102 6.28 3.42 0.18
CA ALA A 102 5.43 3.39 -1.01
C ALA A 102 5.27 2.00 -1.64
N GLY A 103 6.18 1.04 -1.38
CA GLY A 103 6.13 -0.31 -1.92
C GLY A 103 6.05 -0.33 -3.44
N SER A 104 4.92 -0.75 -4.00
CA SER A 104 4.66 -0.72 -5.45
C SER A 104 4.26 0.67 -5.98
N GLY A 105 4.05 1.66 -5.10
CA GLY A 105 3.59 3.00 -5.43
C GLY A 105 2.07 3.12 -5.64
N ALA A 106 1.29 2.11 -5.30
CA ALA A 106 -0.13 2.03 -5.64
C ALA A 106 -0.94 3.26 -5.17
N ILE A 107 -0.69 3.78 -3.97
CA ILE A 107 -1.39 4.93 -3.41
C ILE A 107 -1.04 6.21 -4.19
N GLY A 108 0.25 6.56 -4.25
CA GLY A 108 0.70 7.78 -4.90
C GLY A 108 0.42 7.83 -6.40
N LEU A 109 0.56 6.69 -7.11
CA LEU A 109 0.21 6.57 -8.53
C LEU A 109 -1.28 6.77 -8.76
N SER A 110 -2.14 6.29 -7.85
CA SER A 110 -3.58 6.54 -7.92
C SER A 110 -3.91 8.03 -7.79
N VAL A 111 -3.24 8.73 -6.87
CA VAL A 111 -3.39 10.18 -6.71
C VAL A 111 -2.95 10.91 -7.98
N LEU A 112 -1.78 10.56 -8.56
CA LEU A 112 -1.31 11.12 -9.83
C LEU A 112 -2.29 10.90 -10.99
N SER A 113 -2.89 9.72 -11.06
CA SER A 113 -3.85 9.35 -12.11
C SER A 113 -5.16 10.14 -12.02
N LYS A 114 -5.65 10.40 -10.81
CA LYS A 114 -6.96 10.99 -10.59
C LYS A 114 -6.94 12.52 -10.46
N LEU A 115 -5.81 13.12 -10.03
CA LEU A 115 -5.72 14.54 -9.68
C LEU A 115 -4.60 15.22 -10.48
N SER A 116 -4.99 16.08 -11.41
CA SER A 116 -4.05 16.79 -12.30
C SER A 116 -3.12 17.78 -11.57
N GLY A 117 -3.56 18.32 -10.42
CA GLY A 117 -2.76 19.23 -9.59
C GLY A 117 -1.78 18.52 -8.64
N ALA A 118 -1.79 17.19 -8.56
CA ALA A 118 -0.91 16.47 -7.66
C ALA A 118 0.53 16.42 -8.17
N ARG A 119 1.48 16.70 -7.27
CA ARG A 119 2.91 16.36 -7.39
C ARG A 119 3.24 15.37 -6.28
N VAL A 120 3.67 14.16 -6.64
CA VAL A 120 3.84 13.07 -5.68
C VAL A 120 5.31 12.70 -5.56
N SER A 121 5.81 12.76 -4.33
CA SER A 121 7.09 12.16 -3.96
C SER A 121 6.84 10.77 -3.38
N PHE A 122 7.68 9.81 -3.74
CA PHE A 122 7.62 8.43 -3.26
C PHE A 122 8.87 8.13 -2.45
N GLY A 123 8.70 7.76 -1.18
CA GLY A 123 9.75 7.32 -0.28
C GLY A 123 9.69 5.80 -0.08
N GLU A 124 10.70 5.10 -0.56
CA GLU A 124 10.76 3.64 -0.46
C GLU A 124 12.14 3.18 0.02
N LEU A 125 12.17 2.25 0.96
CA LEU A 125 13.43 1.76 1.54
C LEU A 125 14.20 0.88 0.56
N VAL A 126 13.50 0.04 -0.20
CA VAL A 126 14.09 -0.97 -1.09
C VAL A 126 14.27 -0.37 -2.49
N PRO A 127 15.53 -0.25 -2.99
CA PRO A 127 15.78 0.37 -4.30
C PRO A 127 15.04 -0.31 -5.45
N GLU A 128 14.91 -1.63 -5.43
CA GLU A 128 14.20 -2.41 -6.44
C GLU A 128 12.70 -2.07 -6.49
N HIS A 129 12.09 -1.73 -5.34
CA HIS A 129 10.71 -1.26 -5.30
C HIS A 129 10.61 0.18 -5.83
N ALA A 130 11.61 1.03 -5.58
CA ALA A 130 11.65 2.36 -6.19
C ALA A 130 11.75 2.29 -7.73
N ASP A 131 12.50 1.33 -8.27
CA ASP A 131 12.56 1.08 -9.70
C ASP A 131 11.22 0.52 -10.23
N LEU A 132 10.55 -0.31 -9.46
CA LEU A 132 9.20 -0.80 -9.77
C LEU A 132 8.17 0.34 -9.82
N ILE A 133 8.25 1.34 -8.92
CA ILE A 133 7.38 2.53 -8.98
C ILE A 133 7.58 3.28 -10.31
N ARG A 134 8.83 3.42 -10.78
CA ARG A 134 9.12 4.04 -12.11
C ARG A 134 8.49 3.24 -13.24
N LEU A 135 8.61 1.91 -13.19
CA LEU A 135 7.97 1.04 -14.17
C LEU A 135 6.45 1.21 -14.16
N ASN A 136 5.83 1.17 -12.99
CA ASN A 136 4.38 1.36 -12.82
C ASN A 136 3.90 2.71 -13.33
N LEU A 137 4.68 3.77 -13.12
CA LEU A 137 4.40 5.11 -13.62
C LEU A 137 4.32 5.12 -15.17
N VAL A 138 5.34 4.53 -15.82
CA VAL A 138 5.43 4.47 -17.29
C VAL A 138 4.33 3.58 -17.88
N GLU A 139 4.14 2.38 -17.36
CA GLU A 139 3.15 1.43 -17.89
C GLU A 139 1.71 1.92 -17.76
N ASN A 140 1.42 2.73 -16.74
CA ASN A 140 0.12 3.37 -16.59
C ASN A 140 0.02 4.73 -17.30
N HIS A 141 0.99 5.11 -18.11
CA HIS A 141 1.02 6.34 -18.91
C HIS A 141 0.83 7.61 -18.08
N LEU A 142 1.37 7.63 -16.87
CA LEU A 142 1.29 8.79 -15.98
C LEU A 142 2.42 9.79 -16.29
N ASP A 143 2.18 11.06 -15.97
CA ASP A 143 3.14 12.14 -16.21
C ASP A 143 4.32 12.05 -15.23
N GLU A 144 5.47 11.58 -15.73
CA GLU A 144 6.71 11.41 -14.96
C GLU A 144 7.22 12.73 -14.36
N SER A 145 6.91 13.87 -14.97
CA SER A 145 7.35 15.18 -14.46
C SER A 145 6.67 15.60 -13.15
N ARG A 146 5.63 14.89 -12.75
CA ARG A 146 4.89 15.09 -11.51
C ARG A 146 5.28 14.12 -10.38
N ALA A 147 6.19 13.18 -10.66
CA ALA A 147 6.66 12.16 -9.74
C ALA A 147 8.13 12.37 -9.36
N ASP A 148 8.45 12.21 -8.07
CA ASP A 148 9.80 12.22 -7.54
C ASP A 148 10.02 10.97 -6.68
N ILE A 149 10.83 10.01 -7.16
CA ILE A 149 10.98 8.69 -6.56
C ILE A 149 12.36 8.55 -5.96
N ARG A 150 12.42 8.38 -4.62
CA ARG A 150 13.69 8.30 -3.89
C ARG A 150 13.73 7.08 -2.98
N SER A 151 14.88 6.40 -2.98
CA SER A 151 15.16 5.32 -2.03
C SER A 151 15.82 5.85 -0.78
N GLY A 152 15.40 5.34 0.38
CA GLY A 152 16.00 5.64 1.68
C GLY A 152 15.04 5.39 2.84
N ASP A 153 15.57 5.55 4.05
CA ASP A 153 14.83 5.28 5.28
C ASP A 153 13.91 6.44 5.65
N LEU A 154 12.61 6.22 5.55
CA LEU A 154 11.53 7.17 5.87
C LEU A 154 11.79 8.56 5.27
N PHE A 155 11.89 9.58 6.12
CA PHE A 155 12.04 10.99 5.70
C PHE A 155 13.47 11.38 5.30
N ALA A 156 14.46 10.53 5.51
CA ALA A 156 15.86 10.88 5.25
C ALA A 156 16.13 11.41 3.82
N PRO A 157 15.53 10.83 2.74
CA PRO A 157 15.70 11.36 1.39
C PRO A 157 15.04 12.73 1.15
N PHE A 158 14.15 13.16 2.05
CA PHE A 158 13.34 14.39 1.94
C PHE A 158 13.71 15.45 2.97
N ALA A 159 14.93 15.42 3.49
CA ALA A 159 15.40 16.36 4.50
C ALA A 159 15.21 17.82 4.05
N GLY A 160 14.50 18.62 4.87
CA GLY A 160 14.20 20.03 4.60
C GLY A 160 13.02 20.26 3.65
N GLU A 161 12.39 19.22 3.11
CA GLU A 161 11.19 19.34 2.30
C GLU A 161 9.92 19.27 3.12
N ARG A 162 8.85 19.90 2.60
CA ARG A 162 7.53 19.89 3.21
C ARG A 162 6.45 19.60 2.18
N PHE A 163 5.41 18.94 2.64
CA PHE A 163 4.29 18.42 1.86
C PHE A 163 2.95 18.93 2.43
N ASP A 164 1.96 19.08 1.59
CA ASP A 164 0.60 19.37 2.02
C ASP A 164 -0.01 18.13 2.68
N ILE A 165 0.31 16.96 2.13
CA ILE A 165 -0.22 15.66 2.55
C ILE A 165 0.94 14.66 2.63
N ILE A 166 0.95 13.88 3.70
CA ILE A 166 1.76 12.67 3.81
C ILE A 166 0.81 11.48 3.95
N VAL A 167 1.04 10.44 3.16
CA VAL A 167 0.30 9.18 3.25
C VAL A 167 1.28 8.05 3.52
N SER A 168 0.85 7.03 4.25
CA SER A 168 1.67 5.84 4.49
C SER A 168 0.82 4.61 4.79
N ASN A 169 1.19 3.50 4.17
CA ASN A 169 0.83 2.16 4.64
C ASN A 169 2.11 1.47 5.11
N PRO A 170 2.62 1.79 6.30
CA PRO A 170 3.86 1.24 6.81
C PRO A 170 3.66 -0.20 7.29
N PRO A 171 4.71 -1.01 7.42
CA PRO A 171 4.65 -2.23 8.19
C PRO A 171 4.06 -1.98 9.59
N TYR A 172 3.09 -2.82 9.98
CA TYR A 172 2.38 -2.66 11.26
C TYR A 172 2.07 -3.98 11.99
N VAL A 173 2.56 -5.11 11.48
CA VAL A 173 2.31 -6.42 12.11
C VAL A 173 3.25 -6.61 13.30
N PRO A 174 2.73 -6.96 14.50
CA PRO A 174 3.56 -7.32 15.64
C PRO A 174 4.41 -8.57 15.37
N ASN A 175 5.66 -8.56 15.82
CA ASN A 175 6.53 -9.73 15.77
C ASN A 175 5.87 -10.91 16.51
N GLY A 176 5.85 -12.07 15.87
CA GLY A 176 5.23 -13.28 16.46
C GLY A 176 3.73 -13.45 16.18
N ARG A 177 3.07 -12.48 15.54
CA ARG A 177 1.71 -12.72 15.00
C ARG A 177 1.80 -13.72 13.86
N THR A 178 0.97 -14.76 13.92
CA THR A 178 0.84 -15.73 12.83
C THR A 178 -0.01 -15.13 11.73
N LEU A 179 0.57 -15.03 10.54
CA LEU A 179 -0.12 -14.67 9.31
C LEU A 179 -0.36 -15.92 8.46
N ASP A 180 -1.12 -15.76 7.38
CA ASP A 180 -1.28 -16.82 6.39
C ASP A 180 0.09 -17.27 5.86
N THR A 181 0.24 -18.56 5.58
CA THR A 181 1.49 -19.14 5.10
C THR A 181 1.91 -18.55 3.75
N SER A 182 0.96 -18.28 2.86
CA SER A 182 1.22 -17.64 1.56
C SER A 182 1.84 -16.25 1.72
N VAL A 183 1.38 -15.46 2.70
CA VAL A 183 1.93 -14.14 3.03
C VAL A 183 3.32 -14.27 3.61
N THR A 184 3.51 -15.13 4.62
CA THR A 184 4.79 -15.23 5.34
C THR A 184 5.92 -15.82 4.50
N LEU A 185 5.62 -16.66 3.52
CA LEU A 185 6.62 -17.30 2.65
C LEU A 185 7.00 -16.44 1.43
N HIS A 186 6.10 -15.60 0.96
CA HIS A 186 6.28 -14.93 -0.34
C HIS A 186 6.32 -13.41 -0.28
N GLU A 187 5.71 -12.78 0.73
CA GLU A 187 5.78 -11.33 0.89
C GLU A 187 6.96 -10.93 1.78
N PRO A 188 7.63 -9.79 1.54
CA PRO A 188 8.83 -9.42 2.28
C PRO A 188 8.51 -9.14 3.75
N ALA A 189 9.23 -9.77 4.66
CA ALA A 189 9.05 -9.59 6.11
C ALA A 189 9.21 -8.12 6.54
N SER A 190 10.07 -7.36 5.84
CA SER A 190 10.27 -5.92 6.05
C SER A 190 9.05 -5.06 5.70
N ALA A 191 8.13 -5.57 4.88
CA ALA A 191 6.89 -4.90 4.56
C ALA A 191 5.72 -5.30 5.49
N LEU A 192 5.95 -6.27 6.39
CA LEU A 192 4.93 -6.81 7.28
C LEU A 192 5.19 -6.42 8.74
N TYR A 193 6.35 -6.78 9.28
CA TYR A 193 6.63 -6.75 10.71
C TYR A 193 7.27 -5.43 11.17
N ALA A 194 6.76 -4.87 12.27
CA ALA A 194 7.22 -3.61 12.85
C ALA A 194 7.37 -3.69 14.38
N GLY A 195 8.27 -4.56 14.83
CA GLY A 195 8.61 -4.67 16.25
C GLY A 195 7.63 -5.50 17.08
N ILE A 196 7.75 -5.40 18.41
CA ILE A 196 7.00 -6.25 19.34
C ILE A 196 5.50 -5.99 19.28
N ASP A 197 5.09 -4.74 19.11
CA ASP A 197 3.69 -4.30 19.11
C ASP A 197 3.20 -3.80 17.74
N GLY A 198 4.05 -3.83 16.70
CA GLY A 198 3.70 -3.38 15.36
C GLY A 198 3.71 -1.86 15.16
N LEU A 199 4.25 -1.10 16.10
CA LEU A 199 4.22 0.37 16.08
C LEU A 199 5.57 1.03 15.81
N ASP A 200 6.65 0.28 15.62
CA ASP A 200 8.00 0.85 15.55
C ASP A 200 8.14 1.91 14.44
N LEU A 201 7.64 1.63 13.24
CA LEU A 201 7.68 2.59 12.13
C LEU A 201 6.66 3.71 12.32
N ILE A 202 5.48 3.41 12.82
CA ILE A 202 4.44 4.41 13.11
C ILE A 202 4.95 5.45 14.11
N ARG A 203 5.68 5.03 15.17
CA ARG A 203 6.32 5.96 16.13
C ARG A 203 7.31 6.89 15.45
N ARG A 204 8.16 6.36 14.57
CA ARG A 204 9.15 7.16 13.83
C ARG A 204 8.45 8.14 12.87
N ILE A 205 7.47 7.69 12.12
CA ILE A 205 6.69 8.54 11.20
C ILE A 205 6.00 9.66 11.99
N ALA A 206 5.34 9.35 13.11
CA ALA A 206 4.68 10.34 13.94
C ALA A 206 5.66 11.40 14.47
N ALA A 207 6.84 10.98 14.95
CA ALA A 207 7.85 11.86 15.52
C ALA A 207 8.41 12.88 14.51
N GLU A 208 8.51 12.52 13.24
CA GLU A 208 9.15 13.33 12.22
C GLU A 208 8.15 14.09 11.32
N SER A 209 6.90 13.60 11.20
CA SER A 209 5.91 14.09 10.22
C SER A 209 5.66 15.60 10.29
N LYS A 210 5.60 16.20 11.50
CA LYS A 210 5.35 17.63 11.67
C LYS A 210 6.41 18.52 10.99
N GLN A 211 7.66 18.07 10.92
CA GLN A 211 8.75 18.82 10.28
C GLN A 211 8.62 18.80 8.75
N HIS A 212 7.96 17.76 8.23
CA HIS A 212 7.75 17.52 6.81
C HIS A 212 6.35 17.90 6.32
N LEU A 213 5.51 18.46 7.18
CA LEU A 213 4.19 18.97 6.79
C LEU A 213 4.20 20.48 6.66
N LEU A 214 3.49 20.98 5.66
CA LEU A 214 3.09 22.38 5.56
C LEU A 214 2.01 22.67 6.62
N SER A 215 1.67 23.93 6.84
CA SER A 215 0.59 24.34 7.73
C SER A 215 -0.45 25.11 6.89
N PRO A 216 -1.70 24.61 6.79
CA PRO A 216 -2.22 23.33 7.31
C PRO A 216 -1.77 22.11 6.50
N GLY A 217 -1.49 20.99 7.18
CA GLY A 217 -1.09 19.73 6.54
C GLY A 217 -1.77 18.53 7.17
N GLU A 218 -1.70 17.39 6.48
CA GLU A 218 -2.35 16.15 6.94
C GLU A 218 -1.43 14.94 6.81
N LEU A 219 -1.50 14.03 7.80
CA LEU A 219 -0.89 12.71 7.75
C LEU A 219 -1.99 11.65 7.76
N TRP A 220 -2.02 10.83 6.72
CA TRP A 220 -2.91 9.68 6.56
C TRP A 220 -2.09 8.41 6.73
N ILE A 221 -2.41 7.59 7.74
CA ILE A 221 -1.62 6.40 8.06
C ILE A 221 -2.51 5.18 8.29
N GLU A 222 -2.25 4.12 7.52
CA GLU A 222 -2.87 2.81 7.75
C GLU A 222 -2.23 2.15 8.97
N ALA A 223 -3.03 1.49 9.79
CA ALA A 223 -2.57 0.78 10.98
C ALA A 223 -3.33 -0.52 11.19
N ASP A 224 -2.75 -1.41 11.99
CA ASP A 224 -3.45 -2.60 12.46
C ASP A 224 -4.69 -2.21 13.27
N ILE A 225 -5.75 -3.00 13.16
CA ILE A 225 -7.03 -2.77 13.86
C ILE A 225 -6.84 -2.57 15.38
N ASP A 226 -5.89 -3.31 15.96
CA ASP A 226 -5.59 -3.25 17.39
C ASP A 226 -4.79 -1.98 17.76
N ASN A 227 -4.15 -1.32 16.78
CA ASN A 227 -3.20 -0.22 16.97
C ASN A 227 -3.74 1.15 16.52
N VAL A 228 -4.93 1.24 15.93
CA VAL A 228 -5.50 2.50 15.43
C VAL A 228 -5.62 3.55 16.54
N ALA A 229 -6.08 3.17 17.74
CA ALA A 229 -6.22 4.10 18.87
C ALA A 229 -4.87 4.63 19.34
N GLU A 230 -3.86 3.75 19.48
CA GLU A 230 -2.52 4.14 19.90
C GLU A 230 -1.83 5.00 18.84
N THR A 231 -2.01 4.68 17.55
CA THR A 231 -1.55 5.52 16.44
C THR A 231 -2.11 6.94 16.56
N GLY A 232 -3.40 7.10 16.84
CA GLY A 232 -4.02 8.40 17.06
C GLY A 232 -3.39 9.17 18.24
N LEU A 233 -3.09 8.48 19.34
CA LEU A 233 -2.39 9.09 20.49
C LEU A 233 -0.97 9.53 20.12
N LEU A 234 -0.23 8.73 19.38
CA LEU A 234 1.11 9.07 18.89
C LEU A 234 1.09 10.32 18.02
N LEU A 235 0.14 10.43 17.07
CA LEU A 235 0.03 11.64 16.25
C LEU A 235 -0.30 12.88 17.09
N LYS A 236 -1.18 12.76 18.09
CA LYS A 236 -1.47 13.85 19.05
C LYS A 236 -0.22 14.28 19.84
N GLN A 237 0.53 13.33 20.37
CA GLN A 237 1.77 13.60 21.12
C GLN A 237 2.79 14.34 20.28
N HIS A 238 2.84 14.08 18.97
CA HIS A 238 3.76 14.68 18.01
C HIS A 238 3.17 15.88 17.24
N GLY A 239 2.09 16.47 17.75
CA GLY A 239 1.64 17.80 17.36
C GLY A 239 0.50 17.86 16.35
N ALA A 240 -0.20 16.76 16.12
CA ALA A 240 -1.49 16.81 15.44
C ALA A 240 -2.51 17.57 16.32
N THR A 241 -3.18 18.55 15.74
CA THR A 241 -4.19 19.38 16.43
C THR A 241 -5.51 18.65 16.52
N ASP A 242 -5.82 17.83 15.53
CA ASP A 242 -7.01 16.98 15.52
C ASP A 242 -6.71 15.62 14.90
N ILE A 243 -7.55 14.62 15.19
CA ILE A 243 -7.43 13.23 14.73
C ILE A 243 -8.79 12.71 14.28
N THR A 244 -8.82 12.08 13.13
CA THR A 244 -9.97 11.30 12.67
C THR A 244 -9.54 9.84 12.49
N MET A 245 -10.34 8.91 12.99
CA MET A 245 -10.18 7.48 12.75
C MET A 245 -11.27 7.02 11.78
N ARG A 246 -10.89 6.21 10.78
CA ARG A 246 -11.83 5.72 9.76
C ARG A 246 -11.82 4.20 9.71
N THR A 247 -12.97 3.64 9.37
CA THR A 247 -13.17 2.20 9.24
C THR A 247 -13.07 1.80 7.78
N ASP A 248 -12.64 0.56 7.53
CA ASP A 248 -12.72 -0.05 6.19
C ASP A 248 -14.17 -0.38 5.82
N LEU A 249 -14.36 -0.92 4.61
CA LEU A 249 -15.68 -1.32 4.09
C LEU A 249 -16.38 -2.41 4.94
N TYR A 250 -15.67 -3.05 5.87
CA TYR A 250 -16.21 -4.04 6.81
C TYR A 250 -16.49 -3.44 8.20
N GLY A 251 -16.33 -2.12 8.37
CA GLY A 251 -16.52 -1.43 9.65
C GLY A 251 -15.36 -1.61 10.64
N ARG A 252 -14.20 -2.10 10.19
CA ARG A 252 -13.01 -2.28 11.04
C ARG A 252 -12.13 -1.03 10.98
N PRO A 253 -11.70 -0.46 12.13
CA PRO A 253 -10.83 0.71 12.11
C PRO A 253 -9.47 0.34 11.45
N ARG A 254 -9.03 1.16 10.49
CA ARG A 254 -7.84 0.91 9.67
C ARG A 254 -7.01 2.15 9.38
N LEU A 255 -7.61 3.31 9.39
CA LEU A 255 -6.96 4.53 8.98
C LEU A 255 -7.01 5.57 10.09
N VAL A 256 -5.90 6.24 10.33
CA VAL A 256 -5.79 7.41 11.21
C VAL A 256 -5.36 8.61 10.39
N VAL A 257 -6.11 9.71 10.49
CA VAL A 257 -5.78 10.98 9.86
C VAL A 257 -5.46 11.99 10.95
N GLY A 258 -4.22 12.51 10.93
CA GLY A 258 -3.77 13.59 11.80
C GLY A 258 -3.75 14.92 11.05
N TYR A 259 -4.30 15.96 11.63
CA TYR A 259 -4.31 17.33 11.09
C TYR A 259 -3.30 18.20 11.83
N TYR A 260 -2.50 18.97 11.10
CA TYR A 260 -1.42 19.80 11.63
C TYR A 260 -1.64 21.26 11.22
N ALA A 261 -1.67 22.15 12.20
CA ALA A 261 -1.85 23.58 12.03
C ALA A 261 -0.53 24.35 12.21
#